data_23909ecf22b6c722f1b1a3a1b8918357
#
_entry.id   23909ecf22b6c722f1b1a3a1b8918357
#
_cell.length_a   1.000
_cell.length_b   1.000
_cell.length_c   1.000
_cell.angle_alpha   90.00
_cell.angle_beta   90.00
_cell.angle_gamma   90.00
#
_symmetry.space_group_name_H-M   'P 1'
#
loop_
_entity.id
_entity.type
_entity.pdbx_description
1 polymer ?
#
loop_
_entity_poly.entity_id
_entity_poly.type
_entity_poly.pdbx_seq_one_letter_code
_entity_poly.pdbx_strand_id
1 'polypeptide(L)'
;MRALISVSDKSGVVEFAKGLEALGWEILSTGGTYKVLKENGIKALEVSEYTKSPEMFDGRVKTLHPKIHGGILHRRDIKEHVEDAKKHDIGAIDLVCVNLYPFKATIKRTDDFDEIIENIDIGGPAMVRSAAKNHASVLILTEAKDYGLTLEKLQNNSVDLEFRRYLMIKAYEHTASYDSMIANYMNDRFNGGFGASRFIAGKKVFDCRYGENPHQKGAVYEYDDFISKNFKVLKGEASFNNMTDLNSAVAIASAFGSAPAVVICKHGNPCGFGVKENLLESYKAALKCDPISAFGGVVAINGKLTKELALATKEVFTEVIIAASVEPEALAIYSDKKRTKIFSTESEFLLASTESFNYKAIDGGFVFQERDKVSDDEVANAKLMSKKSANEAELNDLKIAWKIAALTKSNCVAYVKNGALVAIGMGMTSRVDAARAAVAKANDMGLDLTGCALASEAFFPFRDSIDIAAKVGVKNVIQPGGSIRDDEVIAACDEHGMSLYFTGIRHFWH
;
A
#
# COMPACT_ATOMS: atom_id res chain seq x y z
N MET A 1 36.61 -9.49 -21.89
CA MET A 1 35.84 -9.17 -20.68
C MET A 1 35.02 -10.38 -20.25
N ARG A 2 34.67 -10.48 -18.98
CA ARG A 2 33.96 -11.65 -18.45
C ARG A 2 32.70 -11.24 -17.66
N ALA A 3 31.59 -11.89 -17.95
CA ALA A 3 30.33 -11.72 -17.25
C ALA A 3 29.99 -12.96 -16.40
N LEU A 4 29.53 -12.77 -15.17
CA LEU A 4 28.93 -13.81 -14.34
C LEU A 4 27.41 -13.62 -14.32
N ILE A 5 26.68 -14.60 -14.84
CA ILE A 5 25.21 -14.56 -14.95
C ILE A 5 24.60 -15.69 -14.13
N SER A 6 23.89 -15.35 -13.08
CA SER A 6 23.19 -16.29 -12.20
C SER A 6 21.88 -15.69 -11.71
N VAL A 7 20.78 -15.98 -12.39
CA VAL A 7 19.48 -15.37 -12.14
C VAL A 7 18.42 -16.40 -11.77
N SER A 8 17.58 -16.08 -10.81
CA SER A 8 16.38 -16.85 -10.46
C SER A 8 15.25 -16.56 -11.48
N ASP A 9 14.89 -15.30 -11.65
CA ASP A 9 14.04 -14.85 -12.76
C ASP A 9 14.87 -14.76 -14.05
N LYS A 10 14.51 -15.57 -15.04
CA LYS A 10 15.23 -15.73 -16.31
C LYS A 10 14.68 -14.86 -17.43
N SER A 11 13.79 -13.93 -17.13
CA SER A 11 13.21 -13.01 -18.11
C SER A 11 14.30 -12.22 -18.84
N GLY A 12 14.35 -12.32 -20.17
CA GLY A 12 15.28 -11.58 -21.02
C GLY A 12 16.78 -11.99 -20.92
N VAL A 13 17.12 -12.99 -20.07
CA VAL A 13 18.52 -13.37 -19.83
C VAL A 13 19.20 -13.96 -21.07
N VAL A 14 18.45 -14.66 -21.91
CA VAL A 14 18.98 -15.30 -23.14
C VAL A 14 19.40 -14.22 -24.13
N GLU A 15 18.56 -13.24 -24.39
CA GLU A 15 18.84 -12.12 -25.30
C GLU A 15 19.99 -11.26 -24.77
N PHE A 16 20.02 -11.04 -23.45
CA PHE A 16 21.13 -10.33 -22.81
C PHE A 16 22.46 -11.06 -22.99
N ALA A 17 22.49 -12.36 -22.73
CA ALA A 17 23.69 -13.17 -22.87
C ALA A 17 24.16 -13.27 -24.33
N LYS A 18 23.23 -13.40 -25.31
CA LYS A 18 23.55 -13.31 -26.76
C LYS A 18 24.21 -11.97 -27.14
N GLY A 19 23.70 -10.88 -26.59
CA GLY A 19 24.26 -9.55 -26.78
C GLY A 19 25.67 -9.44 -26.23
N LEU A 20 25.94 -9.98 -25.05
CA LEU A 20 27.31 -10.04 -24.49
C LEU A 20 28.26 -10.94 -25.32
N GLU A 21 27.78 -12.12 -25.73
CA GLU A 21 28.57 -13.03 -26.58
C GLU A 21 28.95 -12.36 -27.90
N ALA A 22 28.01 -11.65 -28.54
CA ALA A 22 28.29 -10.88 -29.78
C ALA A 22 29.33 -9.76 -29.58
N LEU A 23 29.47 -9.24 -28.36
CA LEU A 23 30.49 -8.27 -27.96
C LEU A 23 31.82 -8.94 -27.55
N GLY A 24 31.94 -10.26 -27.69
CA GLY A 24 33.14 -11.04 -27.36
C GLY A 24 33.35 -11.26 -25.85
N TRP A 25 32.32 -11.20 -25.04
CA TRP A 25 32.40 -11.49 -23.60
C TRP A 25 32.40 -13.01 -23.35
N GLU A 26 33.24 -13.44 -22.43
CA GLU A 26 33.18 -14.77 -21.84
C GLU A 26 32.06 -14.78 -20.76
N ILE A 27 31.23 -15.82 -20.76
CA ILE A 27 30.08 -15.93 -19.83
C ILE A 27 30.35 -17.08 -18.86
N LEU A 28 30.36 -16.76 -17.57
CA LEU A 28 30.28 -17.70 -16.47
C LEU A 28 28.83 -17.80 -16.01
N SER A 29 28.36 -19.01 -15.67
CA SER A 29 27.01 -19.20 -15.17
C SER A 29 26.91 -20.38 -14.22
N THR A 30 25.77 -20.48 -13.51
CA THR A 30 25.52 -21.54 -12.51
C THR A 30 24.18 -22.21 -12.73
N GLY A 31 24.09 -23.49 -12.38
CA GLY A 31 22.86 -24.26 -12.21
C GLY A 31 21.81 -24.05 -13.31
N GLY A 32 20.59 -23.67 -12.89
CA GLY A 32 19.49 -23.50 -13.83
C GLY A 32 19.67 -22.39 -14.87
N THR A 33 20.45 -21.34 -14.57
CA THR A 33 20.78 -20.29 -15.57
C THR A 33 21.73 -20.85 -16.61
N TYR A 34 22.80 -21.55 -16.22
CA TYR A 34 23.72 -22.21 -17.14
C TYR A 34 22.98 -23.14 -18.10
N LYS A 35 22.08 -23.99 -17.58
CA LYS A 35 21.27 -24.89 -18.38
C LYS A 35 20.47 -24.15 -19.46
N VAL A 36 19.76 -23.10 -19.08
CA VAL A 36 18.97 -22.29 -20.01
C VAL A 36 19.84 -21.63 -21.07
N LEU A 37 20.99 -21.07 -20.69
CA LEU A 37 21.91 -20.45 -21.67
C LEU A 37 22.45 -21.46 -22.67
N LYS A 38 22.85 -22.64 -22.19
CA LYS A 38 23.37 -23.74 -23.04
C LYS A 38 22.32 -24.29 -24.00
N GLU A 39 21.08 -24.50 -23.53
CA GLU A 39 19.95 -24.96 -24.34
C GLU A 39 19.59 -23.95 -25.47
N ASN A 40 19.91 -22.68 -25.27
CA ASN A 40 19.75 -21.63 -26.29
C ASN A 40 20.99 -21.32 -27.11
N GLY A 41 21.99 -22.23 -27.06
CA GLY A 41 23.18 -22.17 -27.93
C GLY A 41 24.27 -21.19 -27.51
N ILE A 42 24.19 -20.62 -26.29
CA ILE A 42 25.16 -19.67 -25.76
C ILE A 42 26.36 -20.40 -25.17
N LYS A 43 27.56 -19.94 -25.50
CA LYS A 43 28.81 -20.49 -24.97
C LYS A 43 29.06 -19.98 -23.57
N ALA A 44 28.47 -20.64 -22.58
CA ALA A 44 28.70 -20.35 -21.16
C ALA A 44 29.60 -21.44 -20.55
N LEU A 45 30.48 -21.02 -19.63
CA LEU A 45 31.29 -21.91 -18.80
C LEU A 45 30.63 -22.05 -17.40
N GLU A 46 30.52 -23.26 -16.92
CA GLU A 46 29.97 -23.47 -15.58
C GLU A 46 30.99 -23.01 -14.51
N VAL A 47 30.47 -22.39 -13.44
CA VAL A 47 31.30 -21.87 -12.34
C VAL A 47 32.15 -22.99 -11.70
N SER A 48 31.63 -24.19 -11.58
CA SER A 48 32.37 -25.35 -11.07
C SER A 48 33.60 -25.71 -11.94
N GLU A 49 33.48 -25.61 -13.27
CA GLU A 49 34.58 -25.80 -14.20
C GLU A 49 35.62 -24.66 -14.09
N TYR A 50 35.16 -23.41 -13.99
CA TYR A 50 36.00 -22.24 -13.83
C TYR A 50 36.80 -22.24 -12.52
N THR A 51 36.12 -22.57 -11.41
CA THR A 51 36.75 -22.59 -10.08
C THR A 51 37.57 -23.83 -9.84
N LYS A 52 37.34 -24.92 -10.60
CA LYS A 52 37.80 -26.28 -10.34
C LYS A 52 37.39 -26.82 -8.98
N SER A 53 36.25 -26.35 -8.49
CA SER A 53 35.65 -26.78 -7.23
C SER A 53 34.24 -27.28 -7.50
N PRO A 54 33.89 -28.49 -7.04
CA PRO A 54 32.53 -29.00 -7.21
C PRO A 54 31.54 -28.17 -6.39
N GLU A 55 30.29 -28.24 -6.79
CA GLU A 55 29.17 -27.77 -5.97
C GLU A 55 29.06 -28.66 -4.71
N MET A 56 28.89 -28.06 -3.54
CA MET A 56 28.87 -28.76 -2.26
C MET A 56 27.57 -28.46 -1.48
N PHE A 57 27.16 -29.41 -0.62
CA PHE A 57 26.00 -29.26 0.26
C PHE A 57 24.72 -28.93 -0.50
N ASP A 58 24.41 -29.73 -1.54
CA ASP A 58 23.22 -29.58 -2.38
C ASP A 58 23.08 -28.18 -3.01
N GLY A 59 24.23 -27.53 -3.31
CA GLY A 59 24.27 -26.20 -3.96
C GLY A 59 24.38 -25.02 -3.02
N ARG A 60 24.38 -25.21 -1.70
CA ARG A 60 24.57 -24.11 -0.74
C ARG A 60 25.93 -23.41 -0.89
N VAL A 61 26.97 -24.15 -1.32
CA VAL A 61 28.29 -23.59 -1.62
C VAL A 61 28.63 -23.83 -3.09
N LYS A 62 28.52 -22.82 -3.89
CA LYS A 62 28.73 -22.82 -5.34
C LYS A 62 29.57 -21.62 -5.81
N THR A 63 29.10 -20.41 -5.50
CA THR A 63 29.73 -19.15 -5.90
C THR A 63 30.57 -18.50 -4.79
N LEU A 64 30.46 -18.99 -3.54
CA LEU A 64 31.28 -18.53 -2.41
C LEU A 64 32.70 -19.07 -2.53
N HIS A 65 33.44 -18.60 -3.51
CA HIS A 65 34.78 -19.08 -3.85
C HIS A 65 35.74 -17.93 -4.10
N PRO A 66 37.02 -18.00 -3.65
CA PRO A 66 38.02 -16.95 -3.85
C PRO A 66 38.20 -16.51 -5.30
N LYS A 67 38.13 -17.41 -6.29
CA LYS A 67 38.22 -17.07 -7.71
C LYS A 67 37.03 -16.22 -8.17
N ILE A 68 35.84 -16.43 -7.64
CA ILE A 68 34.66 -15.62 -7.96
C ILE A 68 34.74 -14.27 -7.27
N HIS A 69 34.79 -14.25 -5.94
CA HIS A 69 34.80 -12.98 -5.17
C HIS A 69 36.09 -12.17 -5.38
N GLY A 70 37.23 -12.83 -5.54
CA GLY A 70 38.48 -12.15 -5.93
C GLY A 70 38.41 -11.56 -7.36
N GLY A 71 37.81 -12.28 -8.29
CA GLY A 71 37.54 -11.78 -9.66
C GLY A 71 36.66 -10.53 -9.69
N ILE A 72 35.67 -10.45 -8.74
CA ILE A 72 34.78 -9.31 -8.61
C ILE A 72 35.44 -8.16 -7.82
N LEU A 73 36.09 -8.45 -6.69
CA LEU A 73 36.49 -7.45 -5.68
C LEU A 73 37.86 -6.82 -5.92
N HIS A 74 38.79 -7.47 -6.65
CA HIS A 74 40.10 -6.86 -6.83
C HIS A 74 40.01 -5.55 -7.63
N ARG A 75 40.66 -4.52 -7.12
CA ARG A 75 40.70 -3.20 -7.77
C ARG A 75 41.70 -3.21 -8.90
N ARG A 76 41.23 -2.82 -10.12
CA ARG A 76 42.05 -2.84 -11.34
C ARG A 76 43.04 -1.70 -11.39
N ASP A 77 42.84 -0.65 -10.60
CA ASP A 77 43.69 0.54 -10.48
C ASP A 77 44.77 0.40 -9.40
N ILE A 78 44.77 -0.69 -8.62
CA ILE A 78 45.77 -0.98 -7.58
C ILE A 78 46.69 -2.10 -8.10
N LYS A 79 48.00 -1.78 -8.28
CA LYS A 79 48.98 -2.70 -8.83
C LYS A 79 49.10 -3.98 -8.00
N GLU A 80 49.18 -3.86 -6.68
CA GLU A 80 49.28 -4.98 -5.74
C GLU A 80 48.08 -5.95 -5.88
N HIS A 81 46.86 -5.43 -6.07
CA HIS A 81 45.65 -6.25 -6.28
C HIS A 81 45.74 -7.03 -7.61
N VAL A 82 46.27 -6.40 -8.67
CA VAL A 82 46.43 -7.04 -9.97
C VAL A 82 47.52 -8.13 -9.90
N GLU A 83 48.59 -7.90 -9.17
CA GLU A 83 49.69 -8.86 -8.97
C GLU A 83 49.22 -10.06 -8.14
N ASP A 84 48.43 -9.83 -7.06
CA ASP A 84 47.86 -10.89 -6.26
C ASP A 84 46.85 -11.72 -7.06
N ALA A 85 46.00 -11.09 -7.87
CA ALA A 85 45.05 -11.79 -8.72
C ALA A 85 45.80 -12.74 -9.70
N LYS A 86 46.87 -12.27 -10.32
CA LYS A 86 47.72 -13.10 -11.20
C LYS A 86 48.40 -14.26 -10.46
N LYS A 87 48.98 -13.98 -9.27
CA LYS A 87 49.64 -14.98 -8.41
C LYS A 87 48.69 -16.12 -8.01
N HIS A 88 47.39 -15.82 -7.80
CA HIS A 88 46.39 -16.78 -7.36
C HIS A 88 45.48 -17.29 -8.50
N ASP A 89 45.85 -17.07 -9.77
CA ASP A 89 45.07 -17.47 -10.94
C ASP A 89 43.62 -17.00 -10.88
N ILE A 90 43.41 -15.73 -10.48
CA ILE A 90 42.11 -15.08 -10.38
C ILE A 90 41.88 -14.16 -11.59
N GLY A 91 41.02 -14.58 -12.49
CA GLY A 91 40.62 -13.76 -13.64
C GLY A 91 39.59 -12.70 -13.25
N ALA A 92 39.68 -11.53 -13.89
CA ALA A 92 38.70 -10.46 -13.65
C ALA A 92 37.29 -10.87 -14.09
N ILE A 93 36.29 -10.47 -13.30
CA ILE A 93 34.88 -10.50 -13.67
C ILE A 93 34.40 -9.05 -13.76
N ASP A 94 33.98 -8.63 -14.95
CA ASP A 94 33.73 -7.23 -15.29
C ASP A 94 32.25 -6.87 -15.23
N LEU A 95 31.39 -7.90 -15.24
CA LEU A 95 29.94 -7.76 -15.10
C LEU A 95 29.36 -8.91 -14.24
N VAL A 96 28.49 -8.57 -13.32
CA VAL A 96 27.70 -9.50 -12.52
C VAL A 96 26.21 -9.25 -12.79
N CYS A 97 25.49 -10.27 -13.23
CA CYS A 97 24.06 -10.24 -13.45
C CYS A 97 23.40 -11.29 -12.54
N VAL A 98 22.82 -10.81 -11.45
CA VAL A 98 22.27 -11.69 -10.39
C VAL A 98 21.00 -11.08 -9.84
N ASN A 99 19.91 -11.83 -9.87
CA ASN A 99 18.73 -11.57 -9.04
C ASN A 99 18.54 -12.70 -8.04
N LEU A 100 17.88 -12.41 -6.93
CA LEU A 100 17.82 -13.30 -5.79
C LEU A 100 16.65 -14.29 -5.89
N TYR A 101 16.67 -15.33 -5.09
CA TYR A 101 15.57 -16.29 -4.99
C TYR A 101 14.29 -15.59 -4.56
N PRO A 102 13.12 -16.04 -5.08
CA PRO A 102 11.84 -15.37 -4.86
C PRO A 102 11.26 -15.68 -3.47
N PHE A 103 11.95 -15.28 -2.41
CA PHE A 103 11.55 -15.52 -1.00
C PHE A 103 10.09 -15.15 -0.76
N LYS A 104 9.63 -14.01 -1.28
CA LYS A 104 8.25 -13.55 -1.19
C LYS A 104 7.24 -14.52 -1.83
N ALA A 105 7.57 -15.09 -2.97
CA ALA A 105 6.72 -16.09 -3.62
C ALA A 105 6.69 -17.39 -2.81
N THR A 106 7.81 -17.76 -2.19
CA THR A 106 7.92 -18.96 -1.36
C THR A 106 7.01 -18.84 -0.13
N ILE A 107 7.10 -17.75 0.65
CA ILE A 107 6.26 -17.56 1.85
C ILE A 107 4.76 -17.41 1.54
N LYS A 108 4.38 -17.07 0.30
CA LYS A 108 2.97 -17.05 -0.15
C LYS A 108 2.47 -18.43 -0.58
N ARG A 109 3.37 -19.35 -0.93
CA ARG A 109 3.07 -20.67 -1.46
C ARG A 109 3.04 -21.76 -0.39
N THR A 110 3.89 -21.63 0.63
CA THR A 110 4.07 -22.67 1.67
C THR A 110 4.27 -22.08 3.04
N ASP A 111 3.80 -22.78 4.07
CA ASP A 111 4.08 -22.51 5.48
C ASP A 111 5.16 -23.44 6.06
N ASP A 112 5.70 -24.35 5.24
CA ASP A 112 6.80 -25.23 5.62
C ASP A 112 8.07 -24.40 5.84
N PHE A 113 8.49 -24.34 7.11
CA PHE A 113 9.60 -23.49 7.52
C PHE A 113 10.94 -23.95 6.96
N ASP A 114 11.15 -25.25 6.85
CA ASP A 114 12.41 -25.80 6.30
C ASP A 114 12.52 -25.46 4.81
N GLU A 115 11.42 -25.59 4.06
CA GLU A 115 11.37 -25.15 2.66
C GLU A 115 11.62 -23.64 2.52
N ILE A 116 11.07 -22.83 3.42
CA ILE A 116 11.27 -21.37 3.41
C ILE A 116 12.74 -21.04 3.67
N ILE A 117 13.39 -21.69 4.63
CA ILE A 117 14.81 -21.51 4.95
C ILE A 117 15.71 -21.90 3.76
N GLU A 118 15.43 -23.01 3.09
CA GLU A 118 16.18 -23.43 1.91
C GLU A 118 16.07 -22.46 0.72
N ASN A 119 15.03 -21.65 0.67
CA ASN A 119 14.84 -20.59 -0.34
C ASN A 119 15.45 -19.25 0.05
N ILE A 120 16.27 -19.17 1.10
CA ILE A 120 17.07 -17.98 1.41
C ILE A 120 18.38 -18.03 0.61
N ASP A 121 18.56 -17.07 -0.28
CA ASP A 121 19.76 -16.96 -1.12
C ASP A 121 20.94 -16.40 -0.33
N ILE A 122 22.06 -17.10 -0.33
CA ILE A 122 23.31 -16.69 0.33
C ILE A 122 24.33 -16.20 -0.70
N GLY A 123 24.53 -16.95 -1.77
CA GLY A 123 25.54 -16.64 -2.78
C GLY A 123 25.19 -15.42 -3.63
N GLY A 124 23.91 -15.26 -3.96
CA GLY A 124 23.40 -14.12 -4.72
C GLY A 124 23.68 -12.77 -4.05
N PRO A 125 23.21 -12.53 -2.82
CA PRO A 125 23.51 -11.30 -2.07
C PRO A 125 25.02 -11.04 -1.92
N ALA A 126 25.83 -12.08 -1.69
CA ALA A 126 27.27 -11.93 -1.56
C ALA A 126 27.91 -11.42 -2.88
N MET A 127 27.51 -11.97 -4.03
CA MET A 127 28.00 -11.50 -5.35
C MET A 127 27.50 -10.09 -5.67
N VAL A 128 26.23 -9.80 -5.45
CA VAL A 128 25.62 -8.48 -5.68
C VAL A 128 26.35 -7.40 -4.88
N ARG A 129 26.56 -7.63 -3.57
CA ARG A 129 27.27 -6.68 -2.69
C ARG A 129 28.75 -6.52 -3.06
N SER A 130 29.42 -7.61 -3.45
CA SER A 130 30.81 -7.56 -3.91
C SER A 130 30.96 -6.71 -5.17
N ALA A 131 30.10 -6.90 -6.16
CA ALA A 131 30.12 -6.14 -7.40
C ALA A 131 29.74 -4.66 -7.17
N ALA A 132 28.72 -4.39 -6.37
CA ALA A 132 28.31 -3.04 -5.99
C ALA A 132 29.43 -2.28 -5.28
N LYS A 133 30.17 -2.94 -4.36
CA LYS A 133 31.34 -2.36 -3.68
C LYS A 133 32.44 -1.98 -4.67
N ASN A 134 32.64 -2.75 -5.73
CA ASN A 134 33.66 -2.51 -6.76
C ASN A 134 33.07 -1.93 -8.06
N HIS A 135 32.00 -1.13 -7.96
CA HIS A 135 31.26 -0.56 -9.10
C HIS A 135 32.13 0.23 -10.07
N ALA A 136 33.25 0.79 -9.63
CA ALA A 136 34.20 1.47 -10.52
C ALA A 136 34.77 0.54 -11.61
N SER A 137 34.90 -0.74 -11.30
CA SER A 137 35.45 -1.75 -12.19
C SER A 137 34.40 -2.75 -12.71
N VAL A 138 33.32 -3.00 -11.98
CA VAL A 138 32.35 -4.06 -12.28
C VAL A 138 30.95 -3.47 -12.47
N LEU A 139 30.28 -3.88 -13.52
CA LEU A 139 28.84 -3.62 -13.70
C LEU A 139 28.04 -4.63 -12.89
N ILE A 140 27.00 -4.18 -12.21
CA ILE A 140 26.09 -5.04 -11.44
C ILE A 140 24.65 -4.84 -11.89
N LEU A 141 23.99 -5.89 -12.35
CA LEU A 141 22.61 -5.90 -12.77
C LEU A 141 21.80 -6.84 -11.88
N THR A 142 20.68 -6.32 -11.38
CA THR A 142 19.75 -7.09 -10.53
C THR A 142 18.35 -7.19 -11.13
N GLU A 143 18.07 -6.46 -12.23
CA GLU A 143 16.75 -6.43 -12.87
C GLU A 143 16.86 -6.52 -14.39
N ALA A 144 15.96 -7.30 -14.99
CA ALA A 144 15.93 -7.52 -16.46
C ALA A 144 15.69 -6.21 -17.27
N LYS A 145 14.98 -5.23 -16.66
CA LYS A 145 14.71 -3.94 -17.33
C LYS A 145 15.97 -3.15 -17.69
N ASP A 146 17.11 -3.43 -17.03
CA ASP A 146 18.38 -2.74 -17.27
C ASP A 146 19.25 -3.42 -18.35
N TYR A 147 18.87 -4.61 -18.84
CA TYR A 147 19.65 -5.39 -19.80
C TYR A 147 19.84 -4.65 -21.12
N GLY A 148 18.74 -4.13 -21.68
CA GLY A 148 18.78 -3.42 -22.97
C GLY A 148 19.67 -2.18 -22.94
N LEU A 149 19.49 -1.31 -21.94
CA LEU A 149 20.31 -0.11 -21.76
C LEU A 149 21.78 -0.45 -21.52
N THR A 150 22.06 -1.53 -20.78
CA THR A 150 23.45 -1.97 -20.53
C THR A 150 24.11 -2.43 -21.82
N LEU A 151 23.43 -3.23 -22.65
CA LEU A 151 23.96 -3.66 -23.94
C LEU A 151 24.21 -2.47 -24.86
N GLU A 152 23.28 -1.53 -24.95
CA GLU A 152 23.47 -0.31 -25.76
C GLU A 152 24.70 0.48 -25.32
N LYS A 153 24.85 0.70 -24.00
CA LYS A 153 26.02 1.42 -23.48
C LYS A 153 27.34 0.68 -23.69
N LEU A 154 27.34 -0.66 -23.63
CA LEU A 154 28.52 -1.48 -23.92
C LEU A 154 28.89 -1.42 -25.41
N GLN A 155 27.91 -1.53 -26.31
CA GLN A 155 28.11 -1.42 -27.75
C GLN A 155 28.71 -0.07 -28.18
N ASN A 156 28.24 1.00 -27.55
CA ASN A 156 28.63 2.38 -27.83
C ASN A 156 29.89 2.84 -27.06
N ASN A 157 30.50 1.98 -26.23
CA ASN A 157 31.56 2.34 -25.28
C ASN A 157 31.23 3.55 -24.42
N SER A 158 29.95 3.68 -24.01
CA SER A 158 29.41 4.83 -23.26
C SER A 158 29.05 4.53 -21.80
N VAL A 159 29.65 3.47 -21.26
CA VAL A 159 29.53 3.13 -19.85
C VAL A 159 30.33 4.11 -18.99
N ASP A 160 29.69 5.07 -18.40
CA ASP A 160 30.26 6.08 -17.51
C ASP A 160 30.13 5.75 -16.04
N LEU A 161 30.70 6.58 -15.18
CA LEU A 161 30.63 6.41 -13.71
C LEU A 161 29.22 6.66 -13.17
N GLU A 162 28.43 7.52 -13.80
CA GLU A 162 27.05 7.79 -13.41
C GLU A 162 26.17 6.55 -13.61
N PHE A 163 26.27 5.89 -14.75
CA PHE A 163 25.57 4.65 -15.01
C PHE A 163 25.99 3.52 -14.04
N ARG A 164 27.29 3.41 -13.74
CA ARG A 164 27.79 2.45 -12.75
C ARG A 164 27.24 2.72 -11.36
N ARG A 165 27.13 3.98 -10.94
CA ARG A 165 26.52 4.38 -9.67
C ARG A 165 25.02 4.10 -9.64
N TYR A 166 24.31 4.35 -10.74
CA TYR A 166 22.90 3.98 -10.86
C TYR A 166 22.69 2.48 -10.61
N LEU A 167 23.47 1.62 -11.26
CA LEU A 167 23.39 0.18 -11.04
C LEU A 167 23.80 -0.25 -9.61
N MET A 168 24.81 0.39 -9.04
CA MET A 168 25.26 0.16 -7.66
C MET A 168 24.16 0.47 -6.65
N ILE A 169 23.45 1.59 -6.79
CA ILE A 169 22.33 1.97 -5.93
C ILE A 169 21.26 0.89 -5.97
N LYS A 170 20.84 0.48 -7.18
CA LYS A 170 19.85 -0.60 -7.37
C LYS A 170 20.27 -1.92 -6.75
N ALA A 171 21.53 -2.26 -6.81
CA ALA A 171 22.07 -3.48 -6.21
C ALA A 171 21.92 -3.47 -4.67
N TYR A 172 22.22 -2.33 -4.02
CA TYR A 172 22.02 -2.20 -2.57
C TYR A 172 20.53 -2.12 -2.18
N GLU A 173 19.70 -1.44 -2.97
CA GLU A 173 18.24 -1.44 -2.78
C GLU A 173 17.67 -2.87 -2.87
N HIS A 174 18.14 -3.66 -3.82
CA HIS A 174 17.72 -5.05 -4.01
C HIS A 174 18.06 -5.94 -2.81
N THR A 175 19.31 -5.87 -2.31
CA THR A 175 19.71 -6.67 -1.14
C THR A 175 19.08 -6.16 0.15
N ALA A 176 18.96 -4.84 0.35
CA ALA A 176 18.33 -4.26 1.53
C ALA A 176 16.83 -4.63 1.62
N SER A 177 16.11 -4.58 0.49
CA SER A 177 14.72 -5.00 0.43
C SER A 177 14.55 -6.50 0.73
N TYR A 178 15.44 -7.33 0.20
CA TYR A 178 15.46 -8.77 0.42
C TYR A 178 15.67 -9.11 1.90
N ASP A 179 16.71 -8.57 2.54
CA ASP A 179 17.01 -8.81 3.96
C ASP A 179 15.92 -8.24 4.86
N SER A 180 15.36 -7.07 4.53
CA SER A 180 14.25 -6.47 5.27
C SER A 180 13.01 -7.37 5.26
N MET A 181 12.71 -7.99 4.13
CA MET A 181 11.58 -8.91 3.99
C MET A 181 11.77 -10.17 4.83
N ILE A 182 12.97 -10.79 4.78
CA ILE A 182 13.31 -11.96 5.58
C ILE A 182 13.20 -11.63 7.07
N ALA A 183 13.83 -10.52 7.52
CA ALA A 183 13.83 -10.12 8.91
C ALA A 183 12.41 -9.85 9.45
N ASN A 184 11.58 -9.14 8.67
CA ASN A 184 10.18 -8.89 9.02
C ASN A 184 9.39 -10.20 9.09
N TYR A 185 9.51 -11.09 8.10
CA TYR A 185 8.84 -12.38 8.10
C TYR A 185 9.19 -13.23 9.35
N MET A 186 10.48 -13.29 9.72
CA MET A 186 10.91 -14.01 10.91
C MET A 186 10.34 -13.38 12.20
N ASN A 187 10.30 -12.04 12.27
CA ASN A 187 9.68 -11.33 13.39
C ASN A 187 8.16 -11.57 13.47
N ASP A 188 7.48 -11.56 12.32
CA ASP A 188 6.03 -11.81 12.28
C ASP A 188 5.72 -13.25 12.73
N ARG A 189 6.53 -14.23 12.29
CA ARG A 189 6.34 -15.63 12.62
C ARG A 189 6.66 -16.00 14.07
N PHE A 190 7.73 -15.46 14.63
CA PHE A 190 8.26 -15.87 15.94
C PHE A 190 8.08 -14.86 17.06
N ASN A 191 7.83 -13.59 16.75
CA ASN A 191 7.72 -12.50 17.71
C ASN A 191 6.40 -11.70 17.57
N GLY A 192 5.40 -12.25 16.87
CA GLY A 192 4.10 -11.58 16.65
C GLY A 192 4.24 -10.21 15.97
N GLY A 193 5.29 -10.00 15.17
CA GLY A 193 5.55 -8.74 14.46
C GLY A 193 6.28 -7.66 15.28
N PHE A 194 6.51 -7.88 16.59
CA PHE A 194 7.08 -6.89 17.51
C PHE A 194 8.47 -7.29 18.00
N GLY A 195 9.35 -7.73 17.11
CA GLY A 195 10.75 -8.05 17.43
C GLY A 195 11.58 -6.82 17.75
N ALA A 196 12.88 -7.04 18.03
CA ALA A 196 13.83 -5.98 18.41
C ALA A 196 14.05 -4.90 17.33
N SER A 197 13.76 -5.23 16.06
CA SER A 197 13.88 -4.30 14.94
C SER A 197 12.70 -4.49 13.98
N ARG A 198 12.26 -3.41 13.35
CA ARG A 198 11.25 -3.44 12.27
C ARG A 198 11.76 -2.64 11.09
N PHE A 199 11.61 -3.17 9.88
CA PHE A 199 12.07 -2.54 8.65
C PHE A 199 10.88 -2.09 7.82
N ILE A 200 10.96 -0.85 7.30
CA ILE A 200 9.97 -0.29 6.37
C ILE A 200 10.68 -0.16 5.03
N ALA A 201 10.37 -1.07 4.11
CA ALA A 201 10.96 -1.10 2.77
C ALA A 201 9.85 -0.97 1.73
N GLY A 202 9.90 0.08 0.94
CA GLY A 202 8.94 0.32 -0.13
C GLY A 202 9.63 0.56 -1.46
N LYS A 203 9.02 0.09 -2.57
CA LYS A 203 9.46 0.36 -3.93
C LYS A 203 8.77 1.62 -4.44
N LYS A 204 9.54 2.56 -5.03
CA LYS A 204 8.96 3.79 -5.57
C LYS A 204 8.05 3.48 -6.77
N VAL A 205 6.82 4.00 -6.72
CA VAL A 205 5.83 3.91 -7.80
C VAL A 205 5.98 5.11 -8.73
N PHE A 206 5.92 6.33 -8.17
CA PHE A 206 6.08 7.57 -8.94
C PHE A 206 6.50 8.74 -8.03
N ASP A 207 7.07 9.77 -8.66
CA ASP A 207 7.35 11.04 -8.00
C ASP A 207 6.08 11.91 -8.00
N CYS A 208 5.70 12.44 -6.83
CA CYS A 208 4.63 13.42 -6.75
C CYS A 208 5.13 14.79 -7.26
N ARG A 209 4.23 15.57 -7.83
CA ARG A 209 4.55 16.92 -8.26
C ARG A 209 5.15 17.77 -7.13
N TYR A 210 4.69 17.56 -5.89
CA TYR A 210 5.18 18.11 -4.63
C TYR A 210 4.65 17.26 -3.46
N GLY A 211 5.14 17.49 -2.24
CA GLY A 211 4.66 16.84 -1.03
C GLY A 211 3.31 17.39 -0.57
N GLU A 212 3.06 17.53 0.73
CA GLU A 212 1.86 18.21 1.23
C GLU A 212 1.80 19.67 0.76
N ASN A 213 2.96 20.32 0.72
CA ASN A 213 3.09 21.72 0.32
C ASN A 213 3.98 21.85 -0.93
N PRO A 214 3.77 22.92 -1.75
CA PRO A 214 4.46 23.10 -3.04
C PRO A 214 5.99 23.17 -2.97
N HIS A 215 6.56 23.52 -1.84
CA HIS A 215 8.02 23.60 -1.63
C HIS A 215 8.65 22.26 -1.22
N GLN A 216 7.85 21.24 -0.91
CA GLN A 216 8.31 19.94 -0.48
C GLN A 216 8.37 18.97 -1.65
N LYS A 217 9.44 18.16 -1.73
CA LYS A 217 9.48 16.99 -2.62
C LYS A 217 8.68 15.86 -2.02
N GLY A 218 8.02 15.07 -2.85
CA GLY A 218 7.26 13.88 -2.42
C GLY A 218 7.31 12.78 -3.47
N ALA A 219 7.13 11.55 -3.03
CA ALA A 219 7.00 10.39 -3.88
C ALA A 219 6.08 9.36 -3.21
N VAL A 220 5.50 8.48 -4.02
CA VAL A 220 4.71 7.34 -3.55
C VAL A 220 5.57 6.09 -3.61
N TYR A 221 5.62 5.37 -2.51
CA TYR A 221 6.24 4.05 -2.39
C TYR A 221 5.16 3.02 -2.05
N GLU A 222 5.34 1.81 -2.50
CA GLU A 222 4.40 0.72 -2.28
C GLU A 222 5.04 -0.48 -1.60
N TYR A 223 4.20 -1.26 -0.92
CA TYR A 223 4.51 -2.61 -0.48
C TYR A 223 3.90 -3.60 -1.46
N ASP A 224 4.60 -4.68 -1.74
CA ASP A 224 4.06 -5.84 -2.44
C ASP A 224 3.45 -5.57 -3.81
N ASP A 225 3.87 -4.50 -4.49
CA ASP A 225 3.30 -4.02 -5.76
C ASP A 225 1.78 -3.74 -5.65
N PHE A 226 1.28 -3.42 -4.43
CA PHE A 226 -0.15 -3.26 -4.19
C PHE A 226 -0.76 -2.11 -5.01
N ILE A 227 -0.10 -0.95 -5.01
CA ILE A 227 -0.59 0.22 -5.76
C ILE A 227 -0.49 -0.02 -7.25
N SER A 228 0.67 -0.46 -7.75
CA SER A 228 0.91 -0.68 -9.18
C SER A 228 0.05 -1.80 -9.78
N LYS A 229 -0.36 -2.79 -8.99
CA LYS A 229 -1.25 -3.87 -9.45
C LYS A 229 -2.73 -3.51 -9.37
N ASN A 230 -3.13 -2.73 -8.35
CA ASN A 230 -4.54 -2.51 -8.06
C ASN A 230 -5.03 -1.09 -8.38
N PHE A 231 -4.15 -0.17 -8.77
CA PHE A 231 -4.52 1.22 -9.06
C PHE A 231 -4.01 1.64 -10.44
N LYS A 232 -4.88 1.61 -11.42
CA LYS A 232 -4.58 2.08 -12.75
C LYS A 232 -4.92 3.56 -12.89
N VAL A 233 -3.95 4.35 -13.30
CA VAL A 233 -4.15 5.76 -13.64
C VAL A 233 -4.74 5.84 -15.05
N LEU A 234 -6.00 6.23 -15.17
CA LEU A 234 -6.66 6.42 -16.46
C LEU A 234 -6.52 7.86 -16.98
N LYS A 235 -6.37 8.82 -16.06
CA LYS A 235 -6.24 10.23 -16.40
C LYS A 235 -5.53 11.02 -15.30
N GLY A 236 -4.55 11.86 -15.69
CA GLY A 236 -3.84 12.80 -14.81
C GLY A 236 -2.79 12.15 -13.91
N GLU A 237 -2.17 12.94 -13.07
CA GLU A 237 -1.13 12.53 -12.13
C GLU A 237 -1.57 12.83 -10.69
N ALA A 238 -1.39 11.87 -9.78
CA ALA A 238 -1.72 12.06 -8.38
C ALA A 238 -0.68 12.94 -7.67
N SER A 239 -1.16 13.79 -6.75
CA SER A 239 -0.32 14.47 -5.78
C SER A 239 -0.21 13.65 -4.49
N PHE A 240 0.69 14.04 -3.59
CA PHE A 240 0.80 13.48 -2.25
C PHE A 240 -0.57 13.52 -1.51
N ASN A 241 -1.21 14.70 -1.49
CA ASN A 241 -2.52 14.86 -0.84
C ASN A 241 -3.62 14.04 -1.53
N ASN A 242 -3.56 13.88 -2.85
CA ASN A 242 -4.52 13.02 -3.54
C ASN A 242 -4.41 11.57 -3.08
N MET A 243 -3.20 11.04 -2.86
CA MET A 243 -3.01 9.66 -2.41
C MET A 243 -3.47 9.45 -0.98
N THR A 244 -3.29 10.42 -0.08
CA THR A 244 -3.78 10.34 1.31
C THR A 244 -5.30 10.37 1.39
N ASP A 245 -5.94 11.28 0.63
CA ASP A 245 -7.39 11.38 0.57
C ASP A 245 -8.02 10.14 -0.10
N LEU A 246 -7.39 9.65 -1.18
CA LEU A 246 -7.80 8.45 -1.89
C LEU A 246 -7.75 7.21 -0.97
N ASN A 247 -6.69 7.08 -0.16
CA ASN A 247 -6.58 5.98 0.81
C ASN A 247 -7.76 5.97 1.79
N SER A 248 -8.13 7.13 2.35
CA SER A 248 -9.27 7.24 3.27
C SER A 248 -10.60 6.94 2.58
N ALA A 249 -10.81 7.47 1.36
CA ALA A 249 -12.03 7.26 0.61
C ALA A 249 -12.23 5.79 0.21
N VAL A 250 -11.16 5.12 -0.24
CA VAL A 250 -11.18 3.69 -0.59
C VAL A 250 -11.41 2.82 0.64
N ALA A 251 -10.75 3.12 1.77
CA ALA A 251 -10.92 2.37 3.01
C ALA A 251 -12.38 2.38 3.48
N ILE A 252 -13.04 3.54 3.43
CA ILE A 252 -14.46 3.64 3.80
C ILE A 252 -15.35 2.93 2.76
N ALA A 253 -15.17 3.17 1.45
CA ALA A 253 -16.03 2.61 0.44
C ALA A 253 -15.95 1.07 0.39
N SER A 254 -14.74 0.50 0.48
CA SER A 254 -14.52 -0.96 0.45
C SER A 254 -15.02 -1.69 1.69
N ALA A 255 -15.21 -0.99 2.83
CA ALA A 255 -15.77 -1.57 4.05
C ALA A 255 -17.22 -2.04 3.91
N PHE A 256 -17.90 -1.69 2.82
CA PHE A 256 -19.28 -2.07 2.54
C PHE A 256 -19.41 -3.26 1.58
N GLY A 257 -18.31 -3.97 1.29
CA GLY A 257 -18.31 -5.18 0.46
C GLY A 257 -18.84 -4.89 -0.96
N SER A 258 -19.88 -5.63 -1.39
CA SER A 258 -20.50 -5.46 -2.71
C SER A 258 -21.58 -4.38 -2.78
N ALA A 259 -21.87 -3.69 -1.67
CA ALA A 259 -22.90 -2.65 -1.69
C ALA A 259 -22.49 -1.45 -2.57
N PRO A 260 -23.44 -0.82 -3.28
CA PRO A 260 -23.17 0.31 -4.16
C PRO A 260 -22.91 1.59 -3.36
N ALA A 261 -21.77 1.60 -2.63
CA ALA A 261 -21.38 2.70 -1.77
C ALA A 261 -20.61 3.78 -2.56
N VAL A 262 -20.88 5.04 -2.23
CA VAL A 262 -20.12 6.19 -2.70
C VAL A 262 -19.68 7.04 -1.52
N VAL A 263 -18.40 7.40 -1.52
CA VAL A 263 -17.77 8.23 -0.49
C VAL A 263 -17.21 9.49 -1.11
N ILE A 264 -17.41 10.62 -0.47
CA ILE A 264 -16.74 11.88 -0.82
C ILE A 264 -15.85 12.26 0.34
N CYS A 265 -14.54 12.30 0.11
CA CYS A 265 -13.53 12.65 1.12
C CYS A 265 -12.82 13.96 0.78
N LYS A 266 -12.40 14.66 1.82
CA LYS A 266 -11.52 15.81 1.73
C LYS A 266 -10.64 15.90 2.98
N HIS A 267 -9.34 16.12 2.77
CA HIS A 267 -8.34 16.15 3.85
C HIS A 267 -8.34 14.90 4.73
N GLY A 268 -8.48 13.73 4.07
CA GLY A 268 -8.48 12.43 4.73
C GLY A 268 -9.75 12.09 5.53
N ASN A 269 -10.83 12.88 5.40
CA ASN A 269 -12.08 12.67 6.13
C ASN A 269 -13.29 12.64 5.18
N PRO A 270 -14.34 11.84 5.49
CA PRO A 270 -15.56 11.81 4.71
C PRO A 270 -16.40 13.06 4.97
N CYS A 271 -16.76 13.79 3.92
CA CYS A 271 -17.77 14.85 3.97
C CYS A 271 -19.11 14.42 3.33
N GLY A 272 -19.16 13.21 2.76
CA GLY A 272 -20.37 12.61 2.23
C GLY A 272 -20.23 11.11 2.07
N PHE A 273 -21.34 10.39 2.34
CA PHE A 273 -21.47 8.95 2.16
C PHE A 273 -22.88 8.59 1.77
N GLY A 274 -23.04 7.65 0.86
CA GLY A 274 -24.32 7.05 0.51
C GLY A 274 -24.19 5.60 0.09
N VAL A 275 -25.13 4.77 0.51
CA VAL A 275 -25.37 3.42 0.02
C VAL A 275 -26.88 3.28 -0.23
N LYS A 276 -27.25 3.24 -1.49
CA LYS A 276 -28.63 3.22 -1.99
C LYS A 276 -28.81 2.05 -2.96
N GLU A 277 -29.94 2.02 -3.66
CA GLU A 277 -30.23 0.98 -4.64
C GLU A 277 -29.27 0.93 -5.82
N ASN A 278 -28.59 2.04 -6.13
CA ASN A 278 -27.58 2.12 -7.19
C ASN A 278 -26.55 3.22 -6.88
N LEU A 279 -25.44 3.23 -7.62
CA LEU A 279 -24.32 4.15 -7.41
C LEU A 279 -24.67 5.63 -7.70
N LEU A 280 -25.58 5.91 -8.61
CA LEU A 280 -26.02 7.29 -8.90
C LEU A 280 -26.79 7.88 -7.71
N GLU A 281 -27.73 7.13 -7.16
CA GLU A 281 -28.49 7.58 -5.98
C GLU A 281 -27.60 7.62 -4.74
N SER A 282 -26.62 6.72 -4.63
CA SER A 282 -25.59 6.78 -3.57
C SER A 282 -24.74 8.04 -3.66
N TYR A 283 -24.31 8.43 -4.88
CA TYR A 283 -23.58 9.69 -5.09
C TYR A 283 -24.40 10.92 -4.73
N LYS A 284 -25.67 10.99 -5.19
CA LYS A 284 -26.59 12.09 -4.86
C LYS A 284 -26.79 12.22 -3.36
N ALA A 285 -26.97 11.09 -2.67
CA ALA A 285 -27.09 11.06 -1.22
C ALA A 285 -25.83 11.50 -0.51
N ALA A 286 -24.65 11.04 -0.97
CA ALA A 286 -23.36 11.47 -0.44
C ALA A 286 -23.15 12.98 -0.61
N LEU A 287 -23.42 13.51 -1.80
CA LEU A 287 -23.24 14.96 -2.08
C LEU A 287 -24.14 15.84 -1.22
N LYS A 288 -25.34 15.36 -0.89
CA LYS A 288 -26.34 16.11 -0.09
C LYS A 288 -25.84 16.43 1.32
N CYS A 289 -24.96 15.60 1.89
CA CYS A 289 -24.44 15.79 3.26
C CYS A 289 -23.68 17.12 3.41
N ASP A 290 -22.73 17.40 2.49
CA ASP A 290 -21.94 18.63 2.50
C ASP A 290 -21.43 18.98 1.09
N PRO A 291 -22.27 19.59 0.24
CA PRO A 291 -21.90 19.95 -1.11
C PRO A 291 -20.80 21.02 -1.18
N ILE A 292 -20.62 21.81 -0.11
CA ILE A 292 -19.58 22.83 -0.04
C ILE A 292 -18.20 22.18 0.10
N SER A 293 -18.05 21.25 1.06
CA SER A 293 -16.78 20.53 1.26
C SER A 293 -16.48 19.53 0.13
N ALA A 294 -17.49 19.01 -0.55
CA ALA A 294 -17.34 18.11 -1.69
C ALA A 294 -16.57 18.78 -2.86
N PHE A 295 -16.63 20.11 -2.99
CA PHE A 295 -15.88 20.82 -4.01
C PHE A 295 -14.35 20.63 -3.84
N GLY A 296 -13.72 20.06 -4.87
CA GLY A 296 -12.29 19.73 -4.87
C GLY A 296 -11.94 18.49 -4.02
N GLY A 297 -12.93 17.66 -3.66
CA GLY A 297 -12.74 16.42 -2.93
C GLY A 297 -12.35 15.24 -3.81
N VAL A 298 -12.21 14.09 -3.16
CA VAL A 298 -11.99 12.77 -3.76
C VAL A 298 -13.28 11.97 -3.67
N VAL A 299 -13.74 11.42 -4.79
CA VAL A 299 -14.92 10.56 -4.86
C VAL A 299 -14.49 9.11 -5.08
N ALA A 300 -14.81 8.22 -4.13
CA ALA A 300 -14.62 6.77 -4.26
C ALA A 300 -15.98 6.10 -4.57
N ILE A 301 -16.01 5.33 -5.63
CA ILE A 301 -17.19 4.66 -6.18
C ILE A 301 -16.96 3.16 -6.08
N ASN A 302 -17.68 2.48 -5.18
CA ASN A 302 -17.57 1.05 -4.98
C ASN A 302 -18.34 0.28 -6.07
N GLY A 303 -17.86 0.36 -7.28
CA GLY A 303 -18.42 -0.25 -8.48
C GLY A 303 -18.02 0.52 -9.73
N LYS A 304 -18.84 0.41 -10.78
CA LYS A 304 -18.53 0.99 -12.09
C LYS A 304 -18.91 2.47 -12.20
N LEU A 305 -17.99 3.32 -12.63
CA LEU A 305 -18.28 4.68 -13.08
C LEU A 305 -18.91 4.61 -14.47
N THR A 306 -20.23 4.71 -14.52
CA THR A 306 -21.01 4.75 -15.77
C THR A 306 -21.05 6.15 -16.37
N LYS A 307 -21.47 6.26 -17.65
CA LYS A 307 -21.69 7.55 -18.30
C LYS A 307 -22.63 8.46 -17.50
N GLU A 308 -23.74 7.91 -17.01
CA GLU A 308 -24.75 8.69 -16.26
C GLU A 308 -24.18 9.22 -14.93
N LEU A 309 -23.48 8.38 -14.17
CA LEU A 309 -22.81 8.78 -12.92
C LEU A 309 -21.70 9.82 -13.18
N ALA A 310 -20.96 9.67 -14.29
CA ALA A 310 -19.93 10.62 -14.69
C ALA A 310 -20.51 12.02 -15.01
N LEU A 311 -21.69 12.08 -15.64
CA LEU A 311 -22.39 13.35 -15.85
C LEU A 311 -22.78 14.02 -14.52
N ALA A 312 -23.31 13.26 -13.58
CA ALA A 312 -23.67 13.76 -12.25
C ALA A 312 -22.42 14.22 -11.44
N THR A 313 -21.36 13.42 -11.44
CA THR A 313 -20.13 13.78 -10.69
C THR A 313 -19.36 14.93 -11.33
N LYS A 314 -19.55 15.21 -12.63
CA LYS A 314 -18.94 16.37 -13.33
C LYS A 314 -19.53 17.72 -12.93
N GLU A 315 -20.75 17.77 -12.39
CA GLU A 315 -21.42 19.00 -11.97
C GLU A 315 -20.70 19.72 -10.84
N VAL A 316 -20.07 18.95 -9.93
CA VAL A 316 -19.24 19.48 -8.86
C VAL A 316 -17.77 19.22 -9.20
N PHE A 317 -16.92 20.25 -9.07
CA PHE A 317 -15.49 20.03 -9.28
C PHE A 317 -14.94 18.98 -8.31
N THR A 318 -14.54 17.85 -8.86
CA THR A 318 -13.92 16.74 -8.15
C THR A 318 -12.46 16.62 -8.56
N GLU A 319 -11.56 16.60 -7.60
CA GLU A 319 -10.13 16.55 -7.87
C GLU A 319 -9.68 15.13 -8.27
N VAL A 320 -10.19 14.12 -7.60
CA VAL A 320 -9.91 12.71 -7.90
C VAL A 320 -11.19 11.90 -7.88
N ILE A 321 -11.34 11.03 -8.88
CA ILE A 321 -12.35 9.98 -8.89
C ILE A 321 -11.62 8.64 -8.93
N ILE A 322 -12.00 7.72 -8.04
CA ILE A 322 -11.61 6.33 -8.09
C ILE A 322 -12.85 5.44 -8.17
N ALA A 323 -12.85 4.50 -9.09
CA ALA A 323 -13.92 3.53 -9.24
C ALA A 323 -13.36 2.12 -9.40
N ALA A 324 -14.15 1.10 -9.12
CA ALA A 324 -13.76 -0.28 -9.37
C ALA A 324 -13.48 -0.53 -10.86
N SER A 325 -14.32 0.04 -11.74
CA SER A 325 -14.10 0.09 -13.20
C SER A 325 -14.68 1.38 -13.79
N VAL A 326 -14.27 1.74 -15.02
CA VAL A 326 -14.68 2.99 -15.69
C VAL A 326 -15.10 2.70 -17.11
N GLU A 327 -16.29 3.14 -17.51
CA GLU A 327 -16.74 3.06 -18.89
C GLU A 327 -15.94 4.03 -19.78
N PRO A 328 -15.62 3.66 -21.04
CA PRO A 328 -14.95 4.55 -21.98
C PRO A 328 -15.69 5.88 -22.18
N GLU A 329 -17.01 5.85 -22.24
CA GLU A 329 -17.89 7.01 -22.38
C GLU A 329 -17.83 7.91 -21.14
N ALA A 330 -17.70 7.32 -19.94
CA ALA A 330 -17.52 8.05 -18.69
C ALA A 330 -16.17 8.78 -18.68
N LEU A 331 -15.10 8.12 -19.13
CA LEU A 331 -13.78 8.73 -19.23
C LEU A 331 -13.78 9.90 -20.24
N ALA A 332 -14.48 9.76 -21.38
CA ALA A 332 -14.60 10.79 -22.40
C ALA A 332 -15.28 12.07 -21.88
N ILE A 333 -16.23 11.95 -20.94
CA ILE A 333 -16.90 13.09 -20.29
C ILE A 333 -15.91 14.03 -19.58
N TYR A 334 -14.81 13.48 -19.09
CA TYR A 334 -13.77 14.25 -18.36
C TYR A 334 -12.62 14.74 -19.25
N SER A 335 -12.67 14.54 -20.55
CA SER A 335 -11.58 14.95 -21.47
C SER A 335 -11.23 16.42 -21.37
N ASP A 336 -12.21 17.30 -21.14
CA ASP A 336 -12.08 18.75 -20.98
C ASP A 336 -11.68 19.18 -19.54
N LYS A 337 -11.81 18.30 -18.54
CA LYS A 337 -11.54 18.59 -17.12
C LYS A 337 -10.07 18.34 -16.77
N LYS A 338 -9.17 19.22 -17.18
CA LYS A 338 -7.70 19.07 -16.99
C LYS A 338 -7.25 18.78 -15.55
N ARG A 339 -7.99 19.24 -14.55
CA ARG A 339 -7.64 19.13 -13.13
C ARG A 339 -8.15 17.85 -12.46
N THR A 340 -9.16 17.19 -13.02
CA THR A 340 -9.71 15.93 -12.48
C THR A 340 -8.84 14.75 -12.90
N LYS A 341 -8.44 13.94 -11.93
CA LYS A 341 -7.72 12.68 -12.11
C LYS A 341 -8.68 11.52 -11.96
N ILE A 342 -8.48 10.46 -12.72
CA ILE A 342 -9.35 9.27 -12.69
C ILE A 342 -8.51 8.03 -12.55
N PHE A 343 -8.85 7.24 -11.54
CA PHE A 343 -8.24 5.95 -11.21
C PHE A 343 -9.26 4.83 -11.33
N SER A 344 -8.77 3.63 -11.64
CA SER A 344 -9.55 2.39 -11.61
C SER A 344 -8.78 1.31 -10.89
N THR A 345 -9.49 0.44 -10.17
CA THR A 345 -8.90 -0.79 -9.61
C THR A 345 -9.05 -1.98 -10.55
N GLU A 346 -9.75 -1.82 -11.68
CA GLU A 346 -10.04 -2.88 -12.67
C GLU A 346 -10.61 -4.16 -12.03
N SER A 347 -11.42 -3.99 -11.00
CA SER A 347 -12.07 -5.02 -10.20
C SER A 347 -13.60 -4.84 -10.23
N GLU A 348 -14.34 -5.75 -9.62
CA GLU A 348 -15.78 -5.61 -9.46
C GLU A 348 -16.12 -4.56 -8.40
N PHE A 349 -15.36 -4.55 -7.28
CA PHE A 349 -15.50 -3.61 -6.17
C PHE A 349 -14.14 -3.07 -5.76
N LEU A 350 -14.12 -1.94 -5.06
CA LEU A 350 -12.88 -1.36 -4.52
C LEU A 350 -12.25 -2.28 -3.48
N LEU A 351 -10.92 -2.40 -3.52
CA LEU A 351 -10.13 -3.24 -2.64
C LEU A 351 -9.30 -2.38 -1.69
N ALA A 352 -9.44 -2.64 -0.39
CA ALA A 352 -8.54 -2.11 0.62
C ALA A 352 -7.26 -2.96 0.72
N SER A 353 -6.20 -2.37 1.27
CA SER A 353 -4.97 -3.10 1.61
C SER A 353 -5.24 -4.19 2.65
N THR A 354 -4.63 -5.35 2.47
CA THR A 354 -4.66 -6.49 3.39
C THR A 354 -3.49 -6.50 4.37
N GLU A 355 -2.68 -5.44 4.41
CA GLU A 355 -1.56 -5.32 5.37
C GLU A 355 -2.04 -5.48 6.81
N SER A 356 -1.33 -6.33 7.57
CA SER A 356 -1.68 -6.63 8.97
C SER A 356 -1.25 -5.56 9.96
N PHE A 357 -0.34 -4.67 9.56
CA PHE A 357 0.25 -3.64 10.41
C PHE A 357 0.15 -2.26 9.77
N ASN A 358 0.21 -1.24 10.59
CA ASN A 358 0.41 0.13 10.14
C ASN A 358 1.39 0.86 11.06
N TYR A 359 1.86 2.02 10.62
CA TYR A 359 2.79 2.85 11.39
C TYR A 359 2.57 4.33 11.11
N LYS A 360 3.05 5.16 12.02
CA LYS A 360 3.10 6.61 11.84
C LYS A 360 4.49 7.14 12.16
N ALA A 361 4.98 8.05 11.32
CA ALA A 361 6.22 8.76 11.58
C ALA A 361 6.07 9.67 12.81
N ILE A 362 7.08 9.68 13.65
CA ILE A 362 7.26 10.65 14.75
C ILE A 362 8.68 11.16 14.68
N ASP A 363 8.99 12.27 15.37
CA ASP A 363 10.35 12.78 15.40
C ASP A 363 11.31 11.74 15.98
N GLY A 364 12.33 11.39 15.20
CA GLY A 364 13.34 10.41 15.56
C GLY A 364 12.94 8.95 15.40
N GLY A 365 11.74 8.63 14.87
CA GLY A 365 11.34 7.25 14.71
C GLY A 365 9.92 7.08 14.11
N PHE A 366 9.29 5.97 14.47
CA PHE A 366 7.90 5.68 14.12
C PHE A 366 7.24 4.83 15.21
N VAL A 367 5.94 5.01 15.39
CA VAL A 367 5.11 4.08 16.15
C VAL A 367 4.53 3.04 15.20
N PHE A 368 4.48 1.79 15.64
CA PHE A 368 4.07 0.64 14.84
C PHE A 368 3.04 -0.16 15.62
N GLN A 369 1.97 -0.60 14.94
CA GLN A 369 0.87 -1.34 15.57
C GLN A 369 0.23 -2.32 14.59
N GLU A 370 -0.55 -3.26 15.11
CA GLU A 370 -1.50 -4.02 14.30
C GLU A 370 -2.51 -3.07 13.66
N ARG A 371 -2.92 -3.39 12.43
CA ARG A 371 -3.98 -2.64 11.75
C ARG A 371 -5.31 -2.93 12.42
N ASP A 372 -6.00 -1.89 12.79
CA ASP A 372 -7.38 -1.95 13.26
C ASP A 372 -8.31 -2.42 12.14
N LYS A 373 -9.22 -3.35 12.46
CA LYS A 373 -10.17 -3.95 11.52
C LYS A 373 -11.59 -3.71 12.03
N VAL A 374 -12.37 -3.05 11.21
CA VAL A 374 -13.80 -2.82 11.47
C VAL A 374 -14.60 -3.91 10.77
N SER A 375 -15.42 -4.65 11.52
CA SER A 375 -16.23 -5.75 11.00
C SER A 375 -17.73 -5.56 11.20
N ASP A 376 -18.51 -6.26 10.39
CA ASP A 376 -19.97 -6.29 10.52
C ASP A 376 -20.44 -6.98 11.82
N ASP A 377 -19.63 -7.92 12.32
CA ASP A 377 -19.92 -8.69 13.53
C ASP A 377 -19.95 -7.82 14.79
N GLU A 378 -19.25 -6.69 14.80
CA GLU A 378 -19.23 -5.77 15.93
C GLU A 378 -20.62 -5.19 16.21
N VAL A 379 -21.37 -4.86 15.17
CA VAL A 379 -22.73 -4.35 15.28
C VAL A 379 -23.72 -5.49 15.49
N ALA A 380 -23.53 -6.62 14.81
CA ALA A 380 -24.38 -7.81 14.99
C ALA A 380 -24.32 -8.35 16.42
N ASN A 381 -23.15 -8.27 17.08
CA ASN A 381 -22.94 -8.71 18.45
C ASN A 381 -23.10 -7.59 19.51
N ALA A 382 -23.45 -6.37 19.08
CA ALA A 382 -23.59 -5.24 19.99
C ALA A 382 -24.75 -5.47 21.00
N LYS A 383 -24.46 -5.14 22.26
CA LYS A 383 -25.43 -5.34 23.35
C LYS A 383 -26.40 -4.15 23.44
N LEU A 384 -27.69 -4.43 23.45
CA LEU A 384 -28.71 -3.44 23.78
C LEU A 384 -28.63 -3.07 25.27
N MET A 385 -28.39 -1.79 25.55
CA MET A 385 -28.18 -1.27 26.90
C MET A 385 -29.38 -0.46 27.40
N SER A 386 -30.20 0.12 26.50
CA SER A 386 -31.40 0.88 26.83
C SER A 386 -32.66 0.02 26.80
N LYS A 387 -33.78 0.57 27.32
CA LYS A 387 -35.10 -0.09 27.32
C LYS A 387 -35.68 -0.21 25.91
N LYS A 388 -35.43 0.76 25.05
CA LYS A 388 -35.90 0.78 23.66
C LYS A 388 -34.91 0.03 22.75
N SER A 389 -35.42 -0.71 21.77
CA SER A 389 -34.65 -1.34 20.70
C SER A 389 -34.89 -0.63 19.36
N ALA A 390 -33.92 -0.74 18.48
CA ALA A 390 -34.03 -0.33 17.07
C ALA A 390 -34.71 -1.43 16.25
N ASN A 391 -35.42 -1.04 15.19
CA ASN A 391 -35.90 -1.97 14.17
C ASN A 391 -34.78 -2.31 13.15
N GLU A 392 -35.06 -3.21 12.20
CA GLU A 392 -34.07 -3.70 11.21
C GLU A 392 -33.46 -2.57 10.35
N ALA A 393 -34.29 -1.64 9.88
CA ALA A 393 -33.82 -0.50 9.08
C ALA A 393 -32.94 0.45 9.91
N GLU A 394 -33.31 0.69 11.16
CA GLU A 394 -32.54 1.51 12.11
C GLU A 394 -31.22 0.82 12.50
N LEU A 395 -31.19 -0.51 12.64
CA LEU A 395 -29.97 -1.28 12.87
C LEU A 395 -29.03 -1.20 11.68
N ASN A 396 -29.55 -1.21 10.44
CA ASN A 396 -28.75 -1.01 9.26
C ASN A 396 -28.10 0.40 9.23
N ASP A 397 -28.85 1.45 9.60
CA ASP A 397 -28.30 2.81 9.70
C ASP A 397 -27.25 2.91 10.82
N LEU A 398 -27.45 2.23 11.96
CA LEU A 398 -26.43 2.11 13.04
C LEU A 398 -25.15 1.42 12.53
N LYS A 399 -25.27 0.36 11.75
CA LYS A 399 -24.14 -0.34 11.14
C LYS A 399 -23.34 0.57 10.20
N ILE A 400 -24.04 1.34 9.37
CA ILE A 400 -23.41 2.30 8.47
C ILE A 400 -22.71 3.41 9.26
N ALA A 401 -23.41 4.00 10.25
CA ALA A 401 -22.87 5.05 11.10
C ALA A 401 -21.61 4.58 11.85
N TRP A 402 -21.64 3.35 12.39
CA TRP A 402 -20.51 2.73 13.09
C TRP A 402 -19.28 2.60 12.20
N LYS A 403 -19.41 2.01 11.00
CA LYS A 403 -18.31 1.87 10.06
C LYS A 403 -17.71 3.23 9.66
N ILE A 404 -18.55 4.22 9.39
CA ILE A 404 -18.09 5.57 9.04
C ILE A 404 -17.33 6.18 10.22
N ALA A 405 -17.88 6.12 11.44
CA ALA A 405 -17.23 6.67 12.63
C ALA A 405 -15.87 5.98 12.90
N ALA A 406 -15.81 4.65 12.83
CA ALA A 406 -14.62 3.85 13.07
C ALA A 406 -13.49 4.10 12.05
N LEU A 407 -13.85 4.47 10.81
CA LEU A 407 -12.89 4.74 9.71
C LEU A 407 -12.62 6.24 9.50
N THR A 408 -13.00 7.07 10.46
CA THR A 408 -12.84 8.53 10.43
C THR A 408 -11.96 9.02 11.58
N LYS A 409 -11.23 10.10 11.35
CA LYS A 409 -10.34 10.68 12.39
C LYS A 409 -11.09 11.06 13.66
N SER A 410 -10.58 10.58 14.77
CA SER A 410 -11.10 10.82 16.12
C SER A 410 -10.89 12.28 16.58
N ASN A 411 -11.71 12.86 17.48
CA ASN A 411 -12.99 12.29 17.93
C ASN A 411 -14.04 12.47 16.83
N CYS A 412 -14.82 11.42 16.57
CA CYS A 412 -15.82 11.40 15.51
C CYS A 412 -17.22 11.09 16.06
N VAL A 413 -18.23 11.76 15.52
CA VAL A 413 -19.65 11.47 15.72
C VAL A 413 -20.34 11.53 14.36
N ALA A 414 -20.92 10.42 13.89
CA ALA A 414 -21.58 10.30 12.61
C ALA A 414 -23.09 10.11 12.75
N TYR A 415 -23.87 10.86 11.98
CA TYR A 415 -25.33 10.79 11.91
C TYR A 415 -25.75 10.21 10.57
N VAL A 416 -26.44 9.09 10.57
CA VAL A 416 -26.86 8.37 9.35
C VAL A 416 -28.38 8.18 9.36
N LYS A 417 -28.99 8.31 8.19
CA LYS A 417 -30.42 8.03 7.98
C LYS A 417 -30.66 7.48 6.59
N ASN A 418 -31.42 6.39 6.53
CA ASN A 418 -31.81 5.75 5.28
C ASN A 418 -30.59 5.45 4.37
N GLY A 419 -29.50 4.91 4.92
CA GLY A 419 -28.32 4.53 4.15
C GLY A 419 -27.42 5.70 3.69
N ALA A 420 -27.57 6.89 4.27
CA ALA A 420 -26.77 8.06 3.92
C ALA A 420 -26.28 8.81 5.15
N LEU A 421 -25.05 9.31 5.07
CA LEU A 421 -24.50 10.26 6.03
C LEU A 421 -25.27 11.58 5.91
N VAL A 422 -25.83 12.05 7.03
CA VAL A 422 -26.56 13.32 7.10
C VAL A 422 -25.70 14.40 7.70
N ALA A 423 -24.91 14.06 8.74
CA ALA A 423 -23.95 14.98 9.33
C ALA A 423 -22.80 14.20 9.98
N ILE A 424 -21.68 14.87 10.13
CA ILE A 424 -20.51 14.30 10.79
C ILE A 424 -19.68 15.40 11.47
N GLY A 425 -19.24 15.15 12.70
CA GLY A 425 -18.20 15.93 13.37
C GLY A 425 -17.00 15.03 13.59
N MET A 426 -15.80 15.47 13.23
CA MET A 426 -14.61 14.63 13.16
C MET A 426 -13.33 15.40 13.46
N GLY A 427 -12.30 14.71 13.95
CA GLY A 427 -11.00 15.31 14.26
C GLY A 427 -11.05 16.35 15.39
N MET A 428 -12.06 16.27 16.24
CA MET A 428 -12.27 17.25 17.33
C MET A 428 -11.52 16.82 18.60
N THR A 429 -11.11 17.80 19.40
CA THR A 429 -10.42 17.55 20.68
C THR A 429 -11.34 16.99 21.76
N SER A 430 -12.66 17.22 21.65
CA SER A 430 -13.65 16.62 22.52
C SER A 430 -14.80 16.00 21.72
N ARG A 431 -15.44 14.98 22.31
CA ARG A 431 -16.56 14.29 21.68
C ARG A 431 -17.82 15.16 21.63
N VAL A 432 -18.04 15.97 22.66
CA VAL A 432 -19.15 16.92 22.68
C VAL A 432 -19.01 18.00 21.59
N ASP A 433 -17.78 18.42 21.28
CA ASP A 433 -17.54 19.36 20.18
C ASP A 433 -17.74 18.70 18.81
N ALA A 434 -17.41 17.44 18.66
CA ALA A 434 -17.75 16.67 17.46
C ALA A 434 -19.28 16.61 17.26
N ALA A 435 -20.04 16.33 18.33
CA ALA A 435 -21.50 16.34 18.27
C ALA A 435 -22.07 17.73 17.92
N ARG A 436 -21.56 18.81 18.55
CA ARG A 436 -21.96 20.19 18.26
C ARG A 436 -21.64 20.58 16.82
N ALA A 437 -20.44 20.28 16.33
CA ALA A 437 -20.02 20.60 14.98
C ALA A 437 -20.89 19.90 13.93
N ALA A 438 -21.21 18.61 14.13
CA ALA A 438 -22.12 17.88 13.26
C ALA A 438 -23.52 18.52 13.19
N VAL A 439 -24.10 18.86 14.34
CA VAL A 439 -25.42 19.49 14.42
C VAL A 439 -25.41 20.89 13.78
N ALA A 440 -24.39 21.71 14.07
CA ALA A 440 -24.26 23.04 13.47
C ALA A 440 -24.18 22.92 11.93
N LYS A 441 -23.35 22.00 11.43
CA LYS A 441 -23.20 21.77 9.98
C LYS A 441 -24.51 21.31 9.33
N ALA A 442 -25.25 20.39 9.99
CA ALA A 442 -26.55 19.96 9.48
C ALA A 442 -27.55 21.15 9.38
N ASN A 443 -27.59 22.01 10.40
CA ASN A 443 -28.43 23.20 10.41
C ASN A 443 -28.05 24.18 9.28
N ASP A 444 -26.76 24.43 9.08
CA ASP A 444 -26.25 25.30 8.00
C ASP A 444 -26.63 24.76 6.61
N MET A 445 -26.69 23.45 6.45
CA MET A 445 -27.08 22.77 5.21
C MET A 445 -28.59 22.54 5.09
N GLY A 446 -29.40 22.92 6.12
CA GLY A 446 -30.84 22.69 6.13
C GLY A 446 -31.24 21.21 6.20
N LEU A 447 -30.39 20.36 6.81
CA LEU A 447 -30.61 18.92 6.93
C LEU A 447 -31.29 18.55 8.23
N ASP A 448 -32.30 17.67 8.16
CA ASP A 448 -33.05 17.17 9.29
C ASP A 448 -32.41 15.93 9.90
N LEU A 449 -32.02 16.01 11.17
CA LEU A 449 -31.44 14.91 11.95
C LEU A 449 -32.48 14.06 12.68
N THR A 450 -33.77 14.38 12.57
CA THR A 450 -34.85 13.63 13.23
C THR A 450 -34.87 12.19 12.74
N GLY A 451 -34.77 11.23 13.67
CA GLY A 451 -34.78 9.81 13.40
C GLY A 451 -33.44 9.24 12.90
N CYS A 452 -32.36 10.02 12.86
CA CYS A 452 -31.03 9.51 12.55
C CYS A 452 -30.54 8.48 13.56
N ALA A 453 -29.70 7.57 13.08
CA ALA A 453 -28.77 6.77 13.87
C ALA A 453 -27.50 7.60 14.13
N LEU A 454 -27.00 7.53 15.36
CA LEU A 454 -25.78 8.20 15.83
C LEU A 454 -24.73 7.16 16.19
N ALA A 455 -23.53 7.27 15.64
CA ALA A 455 -22.40 6.45 16.06
C ALA A 455 -21.24 7.30 16.58
N SER A 456 -20.53 6.75 17.56
CA SER A 456 -19.27 7.29 18.03
C SER A 456 -18.25 6.17 18.15
N GLU A 457 -17.06 6.35 17.59
CA GLU A 457 -15.98 5.35 17.52
C GLU A 457 -15.35 5.02 18.90
N ALA A 458 -15.65 5.85 19.91
CA ALA A 458 -15.29 5.62 21.30
C ALA A 458 -16.46 6.01 22.23
N PHE A 459 -16.35 5.69 23.52
CA PHE A 459 -17.42 5.93 24.48
C PHE A 459 -17.73 7.44 24.68
N PHE A 460 -18.98 7.75 24.96
CA PHE A 460 -19.38 9.07 25.46
C PHE A 460 -18.97 9.20 26.93
N PRO A 461 -18.10 10.16 27.30
CA PRO A 461 -17.65 10.30 28.70
C PRO A 461 -18.73 10.88 29.61
N PHE A 462 -19.72 11.57 29.04
CA PHE A 462 -20.83 12.23 29.74
C PHE A 462 -22.12 12.16 28.91
N ARG A 463 -23.26 12.41 29.52
CA ARG A 463 -24.56 12.43 28.86
C ARG A 463 -24.76 13.59 27.86
N ASP A 464 -23.89 14.63 27.90
CA ASP A 464 -24.03 15.86 27.15
C ASP A 464 -24.21 15.67 25.63
N SER A 465 -23.47 14.73 25.05
CA SER A 465 -23.59 14.39 23.62
C SER A 465 -24.91 13.70 23.29
N ILE A 466 -25.45 12.91 24.21
CA ILE A 466 -26.78 12.27 24.09
C ILE A 466 -27.87 13.34 24.17
N ASP A 467 -27.75 14.28 25.11
CA ASP A 467 -28.72 15.37 25.26
C ASP A 467 -28.73 16.31 24.01
N ILE A 468 -27.57 16.53 23.38
CA ILE A 468 -27.48 17.25 22.10
C ILE A 468 -28.20 16.46 21.00
N ALA A 469 -27.94 15.17 20.89
CA ALA A 469 -28.53 14.29 19.89
C ALA A 469 -30.06 14.17 20.04
N ALA A 470 -30.53 14.09 21.28
CA ALA A 470 -31.97 14.05 21.62
C ALA A 470 -32.71 15.32 21.18
N LYS A 471 -32.10 16.51 21.37
CA LYS A 471 -32.67 17.81 20.96
C LYS A 471 -32.92 17.91 19.46
N VAL A 472 -32.12 17.22 18.64
CA VAL A 472 -32.29 17.18 17.19
C VAL A 472 -33.02 15.92 16.70
N GLY A 473 -33.63 15.17 17.59
CA GLY A 473 -34.53 14.07 17.27
C GLY A 473 -33.90 12.74 16.91
N VAL A 474 -32.62 12.53 17.25
CA VAL A 474 -31.95 11.22 17.10
C VAL A 474 -32.70 10.14 17.85
N LYS A 475 -32.76 8.93 17.30
CA LYS A 475 -33.52 7.81 17.87
C LYS A 475 -32.68 6.63 18.31
N ASN A 476 -31.53 6.43 17.69
CA ASN A 476 -30.71 5.24 17.88
C ASN A 476 -29.24 5.63 18.02
N VAL A 477 -28.53 5.02 18.98
CA VAL A 477 -27.14 5.32 19.32
C VAL A 477 -26.33 4.04 19.38
N ILE A 478 -25.09 4.08 18.87
CA ILE A 478 -24.10 3.00 19.01
C ILE A 478 -22.75 3.57 19.41
N GLN A 479 -22.10 2.91 20.37
CA GLN A 479 -20.78 3.25 20.87
C GLN A 479 -20.11 2.00 21.48
N PRO A 480 -18.79 2.03 21.81
CA PRO A 480 -18.16 0.87 22.46
C PRO A 480 -18.60 0.63 23.91
N GLY A 481 -18.95 1.67 24.67
CA GLY A 481 -19.06 1.59 26.13
C GLY A 481 -17.70 1.55 26.82
N GLY A 482 -17.68 1.32 28.13
CA GLY A 482 -16.45 1.24 28.94
C GLY A 482 -16.07 2.53 29.66
N SER A 483 -16.98 3.51 29.70
CA SER A 483 -16.86 4.70 30.54
C SER A 483 -17.26 4.38 32.01
N ILE A 484 -16.60 5.04 32.96
CA ILE A 484 -17.04 5.02 34.37
C ILE A 484 -18.49 5.57 34.52
N ARG A 485 -18.95 6.35 33.54
CA ARG A 485 -20.26 6.98 33.52
C ARG A 485 -21.21 6.36 32.49
N ASP A 486 -21.01 5.10 32.12
CA ASP A 486 -21.93 4.41 31.21
C ASP A 486 -23.36 4.41 31.70
N ASP A 487 -23.58 4.25 33.03
CA ASP A 487 -24.93 4.30 33.64
C ASP A 487 -25.64 5.65 33.41
N GLU A 488 -24.88 6.76 33.44
CA GLU A 488 -25.40 8.11 33.14
C GLU A 488 -25.82 8.24 31.67
N VAL A 489 -25.05 7.67 30.76
CA VAL A 489 -25.32 7.68 29.31
C VAL A 489 -26.54 6.79 29.01
N ILE A 490 -26.62 5.60 29.62
CA ILE A 490 -27.77 4.69 29.49
C ILE A 490 -29.06 5.36 30.00
N ALA A 491 -28.99 5.96 31.19
CA ALA A 491 -30.13 6.67 31.76
C ALA A 491 -30.60 7.83 30.84
N ALA A 492 -29.68 8.60 30.28
CA ALA A 492 -30.01 9.67 29.32
C ALA A 492 -30.73 9.12 28.08
N CYS A 493 -30.27 8.00 27.52
CA CYS A 493 -30.94 7.37 26.38
C CYS A 493 -32.34 6.89 26.74
N ASP A 494 -32.54 6.29 27.92
CA ASP A 494 -33.86 5.88 28.41
C ASP A 494 -34.79 7.08 28.63
N GLU A 495 -34.30 8.16 29.25
CA GLU A 495 -35.07 9.41 29.47
C GLU A 495 -35.56 10.01 28.14
N HIS A 496 -34.73 9.97 27.10
CA HIS A 496 -35.07 10.50 25.79
C HIS A 496 -35.74 9.49 24.84
N GLY A 497 -36.01 8.26 25.30
CA GLY A 497 -36.65 7.20 24.52
C GLY A 497 -35.81 6.79 23.30
N MET A 498 -34.47 6.75 23.45
CA MET A 498 -33.51 6.35 22.44
C MET A 498 -33.03 4.91 22.64
N SER A 499 -32.73 4.19 21.60
CA SER A 499 -32.00 2.93 21.70
C SER A 499 -30.49 3.19 21.84
N LEU A 500 -29.81 2.36 22.65
CA LEU A 500 -28.37 2.43 22.86
C LEU A 500 -27.73 1.04 22.74
N TYR A 501 -26.74 0.91 21.89
CA TYR A 501 -26.00 -0.32 21.68
C TYR A 501 -24.52 -0.14 22.01
N PHE A 502 -23.92 -1.14 22.70
CA PHE A 502 -22.49 -1.19 23.01
C PHE A 502 -21.81 -2.29 22.22
N THR A 503 -20.79 -1.92 21.41
CA THR A 503 -19.99 -2.87 20.62
C THR A 503 -18.91 -3.54 21.45
N GLY A 504 -18.41 -2.91 22.52
CA GLY A 504 -17.28 -3.37 23.31
C GLY A 504 -15.91 -3.14 22.68
N ILE A 505 -15.85 -2.61 21.45
CA ILE A 505 -14.62 -2.36 20.70
C ILE A 505 -14.52 -0.89 20.32
N ARG A 506 -13.38 -0.27 20.62
CA ARG A 506 -13.07 1.13 20.29
C ARG A 506 -12.18 1.21 19.07
N HIS A 507 -12.43 2.19 18.18
CA HIS A 507 -11.69 2.44 16.94
C HIS A 507 -11.12 3.87 16.91
N PHE A 508 -10.02 4.13 17.59
CA PHE A 508 -9.36 5.42 17.46
C PHE A 508 -8.52 5.49 16.18
N TRP A 509 -8.74 6.54 15.41
CA TRP A 509 -7.96 6.88 14.21
C TRP A 509 -7.45 8.33 14.32
N HIS A 510 -6.13 8.51 14.32
CA HIS A 510 -5.49 9.83 14.42
C HIS A 510 -4.67 10.17 13.18
#